data_78b4e1b4ce55cd6a743ca667a6bef423
#
_entry.id   78b4e1b4ce55cd6a743ca667a6bef423
#
_cell.length_a   1.000
_cell.length_b   1.000
_cell.length_c   1.000
_cell.angle_alpha   90.00
_cell.angle_beta   90.00
_cell.angle_gamma   90.00
#
_symmetry.space_group_name_H-M   'P 1'
#
loop_
_entity.id
_entity.type
_entity.pdbx_description
1 polymer ?
#
loop_
_entity_poly.entity_id
_entity_poly.type
_entity_poly.pdbx_seq_one_letter_code
_entity_poly.pdbx_strand_id
1 'polypeptide(L)'
;MQTVRTLRQRGFTLVEMLIVITMIGIMTGIALWRVDIARYQVNGDIQSIGTTLIASQREAIAKQHNVIVVFDTAGNRVRVIWDANNNGQYDDGEHTRMVFLGDRVRFGLGTAPALPFGTQAINFTDTETSSGLPCVTFYRNGSASEAGGAYITSSRSIGDPKYVNDNRAMRVERATGRAEWWHYDGTTWQRGF
;
A
#
# COMPACT_ATOMS: atom_id res chain seq x y z
N MET A 1 50.59 8.75 -50.10
CA MET A 1 49.41 7.91 -50.47
C MET A 1 49.04 7.08 -49.24
N GLN A 2 48.02 7.48 -48.49
CA GLN A 2 47.57 6.72 -47.34
C GLN A 2 46.45 5.78 -47.79
N THR A 3 46.65 4.49 -47.59
CA THR A 3 45.65 3.44 -47.86
C THR A 3 44.65 3.37 -46.73
N VAL A 4 43.43 3.81 -47.00
CA VAL A 4 42.30 3.68 -46.07
C VAL A 4 41.87 2.20 -46.01
N ARG A 5 42.13 1.53 -44.89
CA ARG A 5 41.63 0.17 -44.63
C ARG A 5 40.15 0.26 -44.36
N THR A 6 39.30 -0.13 -45.28
CA THR A 6 37.87 -0.33 -45.05
C THR A 6 37.68 -1.56 -44.18
N LEU A 7 37.23 -1.32 -42.92
CA LEU A 7 36.80 -2.38 -42.01
C LEU A 7 35.51 -3.01 -42.58
N ARG A 8 35.62 -4.26 -43.01
CA ARG A 8 34.51 -5.07 -43.51
C ARG A 8 33.52 -5.30 -42.35
N GLN A 9 32.42 -4.59 -42.35
CA GLN A 9 31.32 -4.81 -41.39
C GLN A 9 30.74 -6.20 -41.67
N ARG A 10 30.88 -7.10 -40.68
CA ARG A 10 30.23 -8.42 -40.69
C ARG A 10 28.81 -8.22 -40.19
N GLY A 11 27.83 -8.45 -41.05
CA GLY A 11 26.41 -8.53 -40.62
C GLY A 11 26.14 -9.82 -39.83
N PHE A 12 25.15 -9.76 -38.94
CA PHE A 12 24.68 -10.93 -38.20
C PHE A 12 24.08 -11.98 -39.16
N THR A 13 24.31 -13.24 -38.86
CA THR A 13 23.67 -14.34 -39.59
C THR A 13 22.26 -14.59 -39.07
N LEU A 14 21.37 -15.12 -39.90
CA LEU A 14 20.01 -15.48 -39.53
C LEU A 14 20.01 -16.49 -38.37
N VAL A 15 20.95 -17.44 -38.38
CA VAL A 15 21.13 -18.45 -37.32
C VAL A 15 21.53 -17.81 -35.99
N GLU A 16 22.40 -16.81 -35.98
CA GLU A 16 22.84 -16.11 -34.80
C GLU A 16 21.68 -15.34 -34.14
N MET A 17 20.83 -14.68 -34.94
CA MET A 17 19.61 -14.04 -34.45
C MET A 17 18.62 -15.05 -33.84
N LEU A 18 18.47 -16.23 -34.47
CA LEU A 18 17.57 -17.27 -33.96
C LEU A 18 18.06 -17.82 -32.62
N ILE A 19 19.37 -18.03 -32.46
CA ILE A 19 19.95 -18.46 -31.18
C ILE A 19 19.75 -17.41 -30.09
N VAL A 20 19.93 -16.13 -30.39
CA VAL A 20 19.75 -15.04 -29.46
C VAL A 20 18.27 -14.97 -28.97
N ILE A 21 17.31 -15.02 -29.91
CA ILE A 21 15.88 -14.97 -29.54
C ILE A 21 15.48 -16.19 -28.71
N THR A 22 15.95 -17.38 -29.03
CA THR A 22 15.68 -18.59 -28.25
C THR A 22 16.28 -18.51 -26.84
N MET A 23 17.51 -18.02 -26.69
CA MET A 23 18.14 -17.80 -25.37
C MET A 23 17.36 -16.77 -24.52
N ILE A 24 16.97 -15.65 -25.13
CA ILE A 24 16.15 -14.63 -24.44
C ILE A 24 14.82 -15.24 -24.00
N GLY A 25 14.16 -16.02 -24.84
CA GLY A 25 12.91 -16.70 -24.51
C GLY A 25 13.02 -17.64 -23.30
N ILE A 26 14.07 -18.46 -23.27
CA ILE A 26 14.35 -19.38 -22.16
C ILE A 26 14.64 -18.60 -20.86
N MET A 27 15.53 -17.61 -20.93
CA MET A 27 15.88 -16.79 -19.74
C MET A 27 14.70 -16.03 -19.19
N THR A 28 13.85 -15.47 -20.04
CA THR A 28 12.63 -14.77 -19.64
C THR A 28 11.63 -15.74 -18.96
N GLY A 29 11.45 -16.94 -19.51
CA GLY A 29 10.59 -17.97 -18.94
C GLY A 29 11.01 -18.35 -17.52
N ILE A 30 12.30 -18.52 -17.25
CA ILE A 30 12.82 -18.86 -15.91
C ILE A 30 12.68 -17.68 -14.94
N ALA A 31 12.87 -16.44 -15.40
CA ALA A 31 12.78 -15.25 -14.56
C ALA A 31 11.37 -15.02 -13.99
N LEU A 32 10.33 -15.28 -14.77
CA LEU A 32 8.94 -15.07 -14.38
C LEU A 32 8.48 -15.93 -13.18
N TRP A 33 9.06 -17.10 -12.99
CA TRP A 33 8.74 -18.00 -11.88
C TRP A 33 9.21 -17.50 -10.49
N ARG A 34 10.11 -16.52 -10.47
CA ARG A 34 10.69 -15.97 -9.22
C ARG A 34 9.99 -14.70 -8.72
N VAL A 35 9.05 -14.15 -9.48
CA VAL A 35 8.36 -12.92 -9.10
C VAL A 35 7.26 -13.21 -8.08
N ASP A 36 7.42 -12.73 -6.86
CA ASP A 36 6.41 -12.82 -5.81
C ASP A 36 5.36 -11.72 -5.94
N ILE A 37 4.37 -11.97 -6.79
CA ILE A 37 3.31 -11.01 -7.12
C ILE A 37 2.52 -10.59 -5.88
N ALA A 38 2.25 -11.52 -4.93
CA ALA A 38 1.47 -11.20 -3.74
C ALA A 38 2.20 -10.18 -2.85
N ARG A 39 3.49 -10.39 -2.62
CA ARG A 39 4.33 -9.44 -1.87
C ARG A 39 4.43 -8.09 -2.55
N TYR A 40 4.51 -8.08 -3.88
CA TYR A 40 4.55 -6.84 -4.66
C TYR A 40 3.25 -6.04 -4.52
N GLN A 41 2.10 -6.72 -4.57
CA GLN A 41 0.79 -6.09 -4.35
C GLN A 41 0.68 -5.51 -2.93
N VAL A 42 1.08 -6.25 -1.90
CA VAL A 42 1.05 -5.75 -0.51
C VAL A 42 1.91 -4.48 -0.36
N ASN A 43 3.09 -4.44 -0.99
CA ASN A 43 3.94 -3.24 -0.98
C ASN A 43 3.27 -2.05 -1.69
N GLY A 44 2.64 -2.28 -2.83
CA GLY A 44 1.92 -1.24 -3.56
C GLY A 44 0.72 -0.71 -2.76
N ASP A 45 -0.03 -1.60 -2.12
CA ASP A 45 -1.23 -1.24 -1.37
C ASP A 45 -0.90 -0.45 -0.09
N ILE A 46 0.13 -0.86 0.67
CA ILE A 46 0.52 -0.08 1.86
C ILE A 46 1.00 1.33 1.47
N GLN A 47 1.71 1.47 0.35
CA GLN A 47 2.10 2.78 -0.16
C GLN A 47 0.87 3.60 -0.60
N SER A 48 -0.08 2.97 -1.28
CA SER A 48 -1.33 3.61 -1.71
C SER A 48 -2.14 4.12 -0.52
N ILE A 49 -2.30 3.30 0.53
CA ILE A 49 -3.00 3.72 1.75
C ILE A 49 -2.20 4.81 2.48
N GLY A 50 -0.88 4.63 2.63
CA GLY A 50 -0.02 5.62 3.27
C GLY A 50 -0.07 6.98 2.59
N THR A 51 0.02 7.03 1.26
CA THR A 51 -0.11 8.26 0.49
C THR A 51 -1.52 8.85 0.58
N THR A 52 -2.55 8.00 0.67
CA THR A 52 -3.94 8.44 0.88
C THR A 52 -4.10 9.14 2.23
N LEU A 53 -3.57 8.59 3.32
CA LEU A 53 -3.60 9.21 4.65
C LEU A 53 -2.88 10.57 4.65
N ILE A 54 -1.68 10.63 4.06
CA ILE A 54 -0.92 11.89 3.96
C ILE A 54 -1.68 12.91 3.11
N ALA A 55 -2.28 12.50 2.00
CA ALA A 55 -3.09 13.38 1.15
C ALA A 55 -4.32 13.88 1.90
N SER A 56 -5.02 13.01 2.63
CA SER A 56 -6.19 13.35 3.44
C SER A 56 -5.87 14.41 4.50
N GLN A 57 -4.74 14.26 5.20
CA GLN A 57 -4.26 15.25 6.15
C GLN A 57 -3.97 16.60 5.49
N ARG A 58 -3.24 16.58 4.36
CA ARG A 58 -2.90 17.82 3.63
C ARG A 58 -4.14 18.51 3.09
N GLU A 59 -5.12 17.76 2.60
CA GLU A 59 -6.38 18.30 2.10
C GLU A 59 -7.21 18.90 3.23
N ALA A 60 -7.26 18.26 4.41
CA ALA A 60 -7.92 18.81 5.58
C ALA A 60 -7.36 20.21 5.95
N ILE A 61 -6.05 20.36 5.93
CA ILE A 61 -5.38 21.64 6.20
C ILE A 61 -5.66 22.65 5.06
N ALA A 62 -5.48 22.22 3.81
CA ALA A 62 -5.56 23.13 2.66
C ALA A 62 -6.98 23.66 2.41
N LYS A 63 -7.98 22.79 2.60
CA LYS A 63 -9.40 23.12 2.36
C LYS A 63 -10.13 23.60 3.60
N GLN A 64 -9.48 23.57 4.78
CA GLN A 64 -10.04 23.99 6.07
C GLN A 64 -11.31 23.24 6.48
N HIS A 65 -11.45 21.98 6.08
CA HIS A 65 -12.50 21.08 6.54
C HIS A 65 -11.91 19.73 6.96
N ASN A 66 -12.67 18.96 7.71
CA ASN A 66 -12.24 17.65 8.17
C ASN A 66 -12.24 16.63 7.01
N VAL A 67 -11.37 15.63 7.10
CA VAL A 67 -11.35 14.50 6.17
C VAL A 67 -11.39 13.21 6.97
N ILE A 68 -12.42 12.40 6.74
CA ILE A 68 -12.65 11.13 7.44
C ILE A 68 -12.12 10.00 6.53
N VAL A 69 -11.26 9.15 7.08
CA VAL A 69 -10.74 7.97 6.39
C VAL A 69 -11.29 6.73 7.06
N VAL A 70 -12.16 6.02 6.37
CA VAL A 70 -12.91 4.84 6.85
C VAL A 70 -12.27 3.57 6.30
N PHE A 71 -12.08 2.57 7.16
CA PHE A 71 -11.49 1.28 6.81
C PHE A 71 -12.57 0.20 6.71
N ASP A 72 -12.86 -0.24 5.50
CA ASP A 72 -13.82 -1.31 5.21
C ASP A 72 -13.08 -2.62 5.00
N THR A 73 -12.97 -3.42 6.06
CA THR A 73 -12.29 -4.73 6.00
C THR A 73 -13.08 -5.75 5.17
N ALA A 74 -14.41 -5.69 5.18
CA ALA A 74 -15.27 -6.59 4.43
C ALA A 74 -15.22 -6.29 2.92
N GLY A 75 -15.26 -4.99 2.56
CA GLY A 75 -15.12 -4.53 1.19
C GLY A 75 -13.66 -4.44 0.71
N ASN A 76 -12.69 -4.74 1.57
CA ASN A 76 -11.24 -4.70 1.30
C ASN A 76 -10.80 -3.38 0.68
N ARG A 77 -11.22 -2.26 1.27
CA ARG A 77 -11.02 -0.90 0.75
C ARG A 77 -10.92 0.13 1.85
N VAL A 78 -10.38 1.28 1.48
CA VAL A 78 -10.40 2.52 2.28
C VAL A 78 -11.30 3.53 1.58
N ARG A 79 -12.19 4.17 2.32
CA ARG A 79 -13.04 5.26 1.83
C ARG A 79 -12.60 6.57 2.46
N VAL A 80 -12.34 7.57 1.66
CA VAL A 80 -12.04 8.93 2.08
C VAL A 80 -13.28 9.78 1.88
N ILE A 81 -13.70 10.52 2.89
CA ILE A 81 -14.88 11.39 2.91
C ILE A 81 -14.42 12.81 3.23
N TRP A 82 -14.80 13.78 2.41
CA TRP A 82 -14.57 15.19 2.68
C TRP A 82 -15.76 15.77 3.41
N ASP A 83 -15.66 15.86 4.75
CA ASP A 83 -16.66 16.44 5.65
C ASP A 83 -16.67 17.98 5.47
N ALA A 84 -17.43 18.44 4.48
CA ALA A 84 -17.42 19.83 4.05
C ALA A 84 -18.05 20.78 5.06
N ASN A 85 -19.00 20.29 5.86
CA ASN A 85 -19.70 21.06 6.91
C ASN A 85 -19.06 20.90 8.30
N ASN A 86 -18.05 20.05 8.43
CA ASN A 86 -17.30 19.75 9.66
C ASN A 86 -18.18 19.20 10.80
N ASN A 87 -19.22 18.41 10.48
CA ASN A 87 -20.10 17.79 11.46
C ASN A 87 -19.60 16.43 11.97
N GLY A 88 -18.53 15.87 11.36
CA GLY A 88 -17.92 14.60 11.72
C GLY A 88 -18.68 13.36 11.21
N GLN A 89 -19.61 13.53 10.27
CA GLN A 89 -20.45 12.47 9.71
C GLN A 89 -20.40 12.53 8.19
N TYR A 90 -20.78 11.44 7.54
CA TYR A 90 -21.00 11.42 6.11
C TYR A 90 -22.42 11.91 5.80
N ASP A 91 -22.54 12.93 4.98
CA ASP A 91 -23.80 13.43 4.46
C ASP A 91 -23.93 13.20 2.95
N ASP A 92 -25.17 13.01 2.49
CA ASP A 92 -25.47 12.88 1.08
C ASP A 92 -25.02 14.13 0.30
N GLY A 93 -24.20 13.90 -0.73
CA GLY A 93 -23.64 14.97 -1.56
C GLY A 93 -22.18 15.33 -1.20
N GLU A 94 -21.66 14.82 -0.11
CA GLU A 94 -20.23 14.97 0.19
C GLU A 94 -19.36 14.15 -0.77
N HIS A 95 -18.23 14.74 -1.10
CA HIS A 95 -17.28 14.07 -1.99
C HIS A 95 -16.64 12.88 -1.31
N THR A 96 -16.60 11.73 -2.00
CA THR A 96 -15.95 10.52 -1.50
C THR A 96 -15.02 9.92 -2.53
N ARG A 97 -13.95 9.27 -2.07
CA ARG A 97 -13.04 8.49 -2.91
C ARG A 97 -12.79 7.13 -2.27
N MET A 98 -12.78 6.10 -3.10
CA MET A 98 -12.47 4.73 -2.66
C MET A 98 -11.10 4.31 -3.17
N VAL A 99 -10.32 3.65 -2.31
CA VAL A 99 -9.04 3.01 -2.62
C VAL A 99 -9.19 1.54 -2.29
N PHE A 100 -9.18 0.69 -3.30
CA PHE A 100 -9.31 -0.75 -3.15
C PHE A 100 -7.93 -1.39 -2.96
N LEU A 101 -7.85 -2.39 -2.11
CA LEU A 101 -6.69 -3.26 -2.02
C LEU A 101 -6.72 -4.29 -3.15
N GLY A 102 -5.56 -4.77 -3.55
CA GLY A 102 -5.43 -5.82 -4.56
C GLY A 102 -6.09 -7.14 -4.13
N ASP A 103 -6.45 -7.97 -5.10
CA ASP A 103 -7.19 -9.22 -4.88
C ASP A 103 -6.50 -10.19 -3.91
N ARG A 104 -5.16 -10.13 -3.82
CA ARG A 104 -4.35 -10.99 -2.95
C ARG A 104 -3.95 -10.33 -1.64
N VAL A 105 -4.44 -9.13 -1.35
CA VAL A 105 -4.15 -8.35 -0.14
C VAL A 105 -5.39 -8.28 0.73
N ARG A 106 -5.20 -8.34 2.04
CA ARG A 106 -6.27 -8.24 3.04
C ARG A 106 -5.81 -7.40 4.22
N PHE A 107 -6.76 -6.76 4.87
CA PHE A 107 -6.54 -6.23 6.20
C PHE A 107 -6.34 -7.38 7.18
N GLY A 108 -5.26 -7.32 7.95
CA GLY A 108 -4.93 -8.35 8.93
C GLY A 108 -3.45 -8.36 9.30
N LEU A 109 -3.17 -8.89 10.48
CA LEU A 109 -1.82 -9.00 11.00
C LEU A 109 -1.08 -10.26 10.50
N GLY A 110 -1.79 -11.26 9.99
CA GLY A 110 -1.20 -12.56 9.66
C GLY A 110 -0.60 -13.23 10.89
N THR A 111 0.61 -13.79 10.76
CA THR A 111 1.33 -14.48 11.84
C THR A 111 2.45 -13.64 12.45
N ALA A 112 2.63 -12.39 12.07
CA ALA A 112 3.63 -11.49 12.65
C ALA A 112 3.22 -11.04 14.06
N PRO A 113 4.18 -10.70 14.94
CA PRO A 113 3.87 -10.13 16.24
C PRO A 113 3.24 -8.75 16.09
N ALA A 114 2.31 -8.40 16.98
CA ALA A 114 1.65 -7.10 16.95
C ALA A 114 2.61 -5.95 17.34
N LEU A 115 2.38 -4.79 16.74
CA LEU A 115 2.97 -3.52 17.19
C LEU A 115 2.18 -2.95 18.39
N PRO A 116 2.77 -2.00 19.15
CA PRO A 116 2.15 -1.47 20.38
C PRO A 116 0.78 -0.82 20.22
N PHE A 117 0.35 -0.50 19.00
CA PHE A 117 -0.95 0.13 18.76
C PHE A 117 -2.14 -0.86 18.73
N GLY A 118 -1.90 -2.18 18.79
CA GLY A 118 -2.96 -3.18 18.91
C GLY A 118 -2.78 -4.42 18.04
N THR A 119 -3.67 -5.40 18.22
CA THR A 119 -3.61 -6.75 17.61
C THR A 119 -4.66 -6.97 16.52
N GLN A 120 -5.63 -6.07 16.40
CA GLN A 120 -6.70 -6.19 15.41
C GLN A 120 -6.20 -5.79 14.01
N ALA A 121 -6.93 -6.19 12.97
CA ALA A 121 -6.64 -5.76 11.61
C ALA A 121 -6.64 -4.22 11.49
N ILE A 122 -7.62 -3.58 12.13
CA ILE A 122 -7.75 -2.13 12.27
C ILE A 122 -7.82 -1.81 13.76
N ASN A 123 -6.99 -0.88 14.22
CA ASN A 123 -6.87 -0.48 15.63
C ASN A 123 -7.19 1.02 15.78
N PHE A 124 -8.24 1.46 15.13
CA PHE A 124 -8.93 2.71 15.39
C PHE A 124 -10.22 2.41 16.15
N THR A 125 -10.52 3.21 17.16
CA THR A 125 -11.72 3.07 18.02
C THR A 125 -12.86 3.97 17.56
N ASP A 126 -12.52 5.07 16.89
CA ASP A 126 -13.50 5.93 16.24
C ASP A 126 -14.22 5.19 15.12
N THR A 127 -15.51 5.42 14.99
CA THR A 127 -16.34 4.79 13.95
C THR A 127 -17.10 5.86 13.16
N GLU A 128 -17.17 5.67 11.85
CA GLU A 128 -18.00 6.51 11.00
C GLU A 128 -19.48 6.20 11.25
N THR A 129 -20.27 7.24 11.50
CA THR A 129 -21.63 7.14 12.05
C THR A 129 -22.60 6.37 11.14
N SER A 130 -22.50 6.54 9.82
CA SER A 130 -23.44 5.93 8.88
C SER A 130 -23.17 4.45 8.62
N SER A 131 -21.90 4.02 8.67
CA SER A 131 -21.50 2.65 8.38
C SER A 131 -21.11 1.84 9.63
N GLY A 132 -20.80 2.49 10.75
CA GLY A 132 -20.24 1.86 11.95
C GLY A 132 -18.84 1.28 11.77
N LEU A 133 -18.17 1.61 10.65
CA LEU A 133 -16.83 1.10 10.34
C LEU A 133 -15.75 1.94 11.03
N PRO A 134 -14.62 1.33 11.42
CA PRO A 134 -13.52 2.06 12.05
C PRO A 134 -12.97 3.13 11.12
N CYS A 135 -12.68 4.31 11.68
CA CYS A 135 -12.19 5.45 10.92
C CYS A 135 -11.16 6.26 11.70
N VAL A 136 -10.47 7.14 10.99
CA VAL A 136 -9.67 8.22 11.56
C VAL A 136 -10.03 9.53 10.86
N THR A 137 -10.26 10.58 11.63
CA THR A 137 -10.58 11.91 11.12
C THR A 137 -9.35 12.80 11.20
N PHE A 138 -8.95 13.36 10.06
CA PHE A 138 -7.94 14.41 10.02
C PHE A 138 -8.62 15.76 10.11
N TYR A 139 -8.23 16.54 11.11
CA TYR A 139 -8.77 17.87 11.35
C TYR A 139 -8.03 18.93 10.53
N ARG A 140 -8.68 20.07 10.30
CA ARG A 140 -8.14 21.24 9.61
C ARG A 140 -6.84 21.82 10.22
N ASN A 141 -6.54 21.51 11.48
CA ASN A 141 -5.27 21.87 12.12
C ASN A 141 -4.13 20.86 11.88
N GLY A 142 -4.41 19.78 11.12
CA GLY A 142 -3.46 18.72 10.78
C GLY A 142 -3.34 17.60 11.80
N SER A 143 -4.04 17.67 12.95
CA SER A 143 -4.09 16.55 13.90
C SER A 143 -5.05 15.45 13.43
N ALA A 144 -4.93 14.27 14.03
CA ALA A 144 -5.90 13.18 13.86
C ALA A 144 -6.80 13.04 15.09
N SER A 145 -7.99 12.46 14.92
CA SER A 145 -8.94 12.23 16.00
C SER A 145 -8.36 11.34 17.09
N GLU A 146 -7.62 10.31 16.68
CA GLU A 146 -6.96 9.40 17.60
C GLU A 146 -5.62 8.88 17.06
N ALA A 147 -4.83 8.27 17.93
CA ALA A 147 -3.67 7.47 17.54
C ALA A 147 -4.11 6.03 17.33
N GLY A 148 -3.77 5.46 16.21
CA GLY A 148 -4.14 4.09 15.89
C GLY A 148 -3.35 3.57 14.70
N GLY A 149 -3.74 2.42 14.19
CA GLY A 149 -3.07 1.84 13.05
C GLY A 149 -3.85 0.71 12.41
N ALA A 150 -3.32 0.21 11.31
CA ALA A 150 -3.86 -0.93 10.60
C ALA A 150 -2.76 -1.84 10.09
N TYR A 151 -3.11 -3.10 9.93
CA TYR A 151 -2.26 -4.11 9.31
C TYR A 151 -2.85 -4.55 7.98
N ILE A 152 -1.97 -4.76 7.02
CA ILE A 152 -2.30 -5.45 5.77
C ILE A 152 -1.30 -6.57 5.51
N THR A 153 -1.78 -7.62 4.89
CA THR A 153 -0.97 -8.78 4.55
C THR A 153 -1.49 -9.45 3.28
N SER A 154 -0.70 -10.37 2.73
CA SER A 154 -1.20 -11.20 1.63
C SER A 154 -2.21 -12.24 2.14
N SER A 155 -3.20 -12.58 1.33
CA SER A 155 -4.20 -13.61 1.67
C SER A 155 -3.57 -14.96 2.06
N ARG A 156 -2.39 -15.28 1.52
CA ARG A 156 -1.64 -16.51 1.83
C ARG A 156 -0.94 -16.45 3.19
N SER A 157 -0.65 -15.26 3.72
CA SER A 157 0.01 -15.10 5.04
C SER A 157 -0.96 -15.28 6.20
N ILE A 158 -2.27 -15.29 5.93
CA ILE A 158 -3.27 -15.51 6.97
C ILE A 158 -3.25 -17.00 7.33
N GLY A 159 -2.67 -17.31 8.52
CA GLY A 159 -2.57 -18.68 9.02
C GLY A 159 -1.35 -19.47 8.54
N ASP A 160 -0.51 -18.96 7.65
CA ASP A 160 0.72 -19.62 7.19
C ASP A 160 1.98 -18.80 7.55
N PRO A 161 2.79 -19.25 8.53
CA PRO A 161 4.01 -18.55 8.97
C PRO A 161 5.07 -18.40 7.87
N LYS A 162 5.03 -19.24 6.83
CA LYS A 162 5.97 -19.19 5.71
C LYS A 162 5.98 -17.83 5.01
N TYR A 163 4.84 -17.15 5.02
CA TYR A 163 4.67 -15.86 4.35
C TYR A 163 4.59 -14.68 5.32
N VAL A 164 5.13 -14.84 6.52
CA VAL A 164 5.13 -13.79 7.57
C VAL A 164 5.76 -12.47 7.09
N ASN A 165 6.69 -12.52 6.14
CA ASN A 165 7.34 -11.34 5.56
C ASN A 165 6.40 -10.49 4.68
N ASP A 166 5.18 -10.96 4.40
CA ASP A 166 4.19 -10.19 3.66
C ASP A 166 3.41 -9.20 4.57
N ASN A 167 3.67 -9.21 5.88
CA ASN A 167 2.98 -8.33 6.80
C ASN A 167 3.50 -6.89 6.72
N ARG A 168 2.56 -5.96 6.67
CA ARG A 168 2.79 -4.51 6.68
C ARG A 168 1.90 -3.87 7.73
N ALA A 169 2.39 -2.80 8.30
CA ALA A 169 1.66 -2.02 9.29
C ALA A 169 1.73 -0.54 8.95
N MET A 170 0.69 0.19 9.30
CA MET A 170 0.69 1.65 9.30
C MET A 170 0.16 2.15 10.64
N ARG A 171 0.62 3.33 11.03
CA ARG A 171 0.21 4.01 12.25
C ARG A 171 -0.03 5.49 11.95
N VAL A 172 -1.04 6.05 12.60
CA VAL A 172 -1.28 7.48 12.61
C VAL A 172 -1.00 8.01 14.01
N GLU A 173 -0.25 9.09 14.10
CA GLU A 173 0.03 9.82 15.32
C GLU A 173 -1.04 10.89 15.53
N ARG A 174 -1.69 10.91 16.69
CA ARG A 174 -2.81 11.82 16.99
C ARG A 174 -2.43 13.29 16.88
N ALA A 175 -1.36 13.68 17.55
CA ALA A 175 -1.01 15.10 17.71
C ALA A 175 -0.63 15.78 16.38
N THR A 176 0.04 15.05 15.51
CA THR A 176 0.59 15.56 14.25
C THR A 176 -0.15 15.08 13.02
N GLY A 177 -1.07 14.11 13.15
CA GLY A 177 -1.69 13.42 12.03
C GLY A 177 -0.73 12.66 11.13
N ARG A 178 0.53 12.49 11.57
CA ARG A 178 1.58 11.87 10.76
C ARG A 178 1.29 10.39 10.57
N ALA A 179 1.28 9.94 9.34
CA ALA A 179 1.24 8.52 8.99
C ALA A 179 2.65 7.95 8.85
N GLU A 180 2.86 6.81 9.45
CA GLU A 180 4.10 6.03 9.38
C GLU A 180 3.77 4.58 9.01
N TRP A 181 4.71 3.87 8.37
CA TRP A 181 4.53 2.48 7.96
C TRP A 181 5.77 1.64 8.26
N TRP A 182 5.53 0.34 8.40
CA TRP A 182 6.52 -0.69 8.70
C TRP A 182 6.31 -1.91 7.82
N HIS A 183 7.37 -2.63 7.59
CA HIS A 183 7.34 -3.97 7.04
C HIS A 183 7.97 -4.96 8.02
N TYR A 184 7.45 -6.17 8.04
CA TYR A 184 8.02 -7.26 8.83
C TYR A 184 9.05 -8.03 7.99
N ASP A 185 10.28 -8.18 8.49
CA ASP A 185 11.37 -8.85 7.78
C ASP A 185 11.48 -10.37 8.08
N GLY A 186 10.59 -10.89 8.92
CA GLY A 186 10.57 -12.26 9.41
C GLY A 186 11.08 -12.40 10.84
N THR A 187 11.71 -11.37 11.39
CA THR A 187 12.23 -11.31 12.78
C THR A 187 11.73 -10.07 13.52
N THR A 188 11.79 -8.92 12.88
CA THR A 188 11.46 -7.65 13.50
C THR A 188 10.68 -6.74 12.52
N TRP A 189 9.99 -5.75 13.09
CA TRP A 189 9.38 -4.68 12.32
C TRP A 189 10.41 -3.62 11.97
N GLN A 190 10.58 -3.38 10.69
CA GLN A 190 11.44 -2.34 10.14
C GLN A 190 10.60 -1.16 9.67
N ARG A 191 11.03 0.06 9.99
CA ARG A 191 10.33 1.29 9.59
C ARG A 191 10.69 1.67 8.14
N GLY A 192 9.68 2.03 7.36
CA GLY A 192 9.84 2.42 5.96
C GLY A 192 10.00 1.23 5.01
N PHE A 193 10.44 1.51 3.79
CA PHE A 193 10.76 0.54 2.73
C PHE A 193 12.21 0.71 2.31
#